data_70b6a7f245bb0113cba49dd47a3b6bee
#
_entry.id   70b6a7f245bb0113cba49dd47a3b6bee
#
_cell.length_a   1.000
_cell.length_b   1.000
_cell.length_c   1.000
_cell.angle_alpha   90.00
_cell.angle_beta   90.00
_cell.angle_gamma   90.00
#
_symmetry.space_group_name_H-M   'P 1'
#
loop_
_entity.id
_entity.type
_entity.pdbx_description
1 polymer ?
#
loop_
_entity_poly.entity_id
_entity_poly.type
_entity_poly.pdbx_seq_one_letter_code
_entity_poly.pdbx_strand_id
1 'polypeptide(L)'
;MKMYNPSHPGLILREYIDGMKVTDIAHRLGVSRVALSRVLNGKSAISPEMALRLSQLLPNTSADFWLKMQSAYDLWQVEQRTHFSIEPLILA
;
A
#
# COMPACT_ATOMS: atom_id res chain seq x y z
N MET A 1 9.21 17.55 7.75
CA MET A 1 9.56 17.75 6.35
C MET A 1 8.53 17.13 5.44
N LYS A 2 7.95 17.91 4.57
CA LYS A 2 6.81 17.46 3.77
C LYS A 2 7.14 17.29 2.29
N MET A 3 8.40 17.13 1.98
CA MET A 3 8.83 17.01 0.60
C MET A 3 8.76 15.60 0.06
N TYR A 4 8.53 14.64 0.96
CA TYR A 4 8.50 13.24 0.60
C TYR A 4 7.23 12.91 -0.15
N ASN A 5 7.38 12.26 -1.30
CA ASN A 5 6.27 11.85 -2.14
C ASN A 5 6.32 10.33 -2.28
N PRO A 6 5.71 9.62 -1.34
CA PRO A 6 5.79 8.16 -1.34
C PRO A 6 5.01 7.56 -2.50
N SER A 7 5.57 6.50 -3.07
CA SER A 7 4.88 5.73 -4.10
C SER A 7 3.79 4.88 -3.46
N HIS A 8 2.74 4.62 -4.24
CA HIS A 8 1.74 3.65 -3.82
C HIS A 8 2.43 2.29 -3.71
N PRO A 9 2.18 1.54 -2.61
CA PRO A 9 2.87 0.26 -2.43
C PRO A 9 2.58 -0.75 -3.53
N GLY A 10 1.47 -0.60 -4.26
CA GLY A 10 1.20 -1.44 -5.42
C GLY A 10 2.27 -1.33 -6.49
N LEU A 11 2.86 -0.14 -6.65
CA LEU A 11 3.93 0.06 -7.61
C LEU A 11 5.20 -0.65 -7.16
N ILE A 12 5.44 -0.70 -5.86
CA ILE A 12 6.56 -1.44 -5.31
C ILE A 12 6.33 -2.93 -5.50
N LEU A 13 5.09 -3.39 -5.28
CA LEU A 13 4.74 -4.79 -5.52
C LEU A 13 5.00 -5.21 -6.96
N ARG A 14 4.71 -4.31 -7.91
CA ARG A 14 5.00 -4.59 -9.32
C ARG A 14 6.45 -4.97 -9.54
N GLU A 15 7.36 -4.31 -8.83
CA GLU A 15 8.77 -4.59 -8.98
C GLU A 15 9.13 -5.98 -8.44
N TYR A 16 8.49 -6.38 -7.34
CA TYR A 16 8.75 -7.70 -6.75
C TYR A 16 8.30 -8.83 -7.67
N ILE A 17 7.23 -8.60 -8.43
CA ILE A 17 6.65 -9.65 -9.28
C ILE A 17 6.92 -9.41 -10.76
N ASP A 18 7.88 -8.57 -11.06
CA ASP A 18 8.21 -8.25 -12.45
C ASP A 18 8.54 -9.52 -13.22
N GLY A 19 7.99 -9.63 -14.42
CA GLY A 19 8.17 -10.79 -15.26
C GLY A 19 7.24 -11.96 -14.97
N MET A 20 6.39 -11.83 -13.94
CA MET A 20 5.44 -12.88 -13.58
C MET A 20 4.05 -12.49 -14.06
N LYS A 21 3.23 -13.50 -14.33
CA LYS A 21 1.85 -13.25 -14.75
C LYS A 21 0.99 -12.87 -13.55
N VAL A 22 0.23 -11.80 -13.71
CA VAL A 22 -0.67 -11.32 -12.66
C VAL A 22 -1.65 -12.41 -12.25
N THR A 23 -2.14 -13.19 -13.23
CA THR A 23 -3.07 -14.28 -12.96
C THR A 23 -2.48 -15.30 -12.00
N ASP A 24 -1.21 -15.65 -12.22
CA ASP A 24 -0.54 -16.64 -11.38
C ASP A 24 -0.32 -16.12 -9.97
N ILE A 25 0.07 -14.86 -9.85
CA ILE A 25 0.30 -14.25 -8.54
C ILE A 25 -1.02 -14.13 -7.78
N ALA A 26 -2.09 -13.73 -8.46
CA ALA A 26 -3.41 -13.64 -7.83
C ALA A 26 -3.84 -15.01 -7.29
N HIS A 27 -3.63 -16.04 -8.10
CA HIS A 27 -3.96 -17.40 -7.69
C HIS A 27 -3.17 -17.79 -6.43
N ARG A 28 -1.88 -17.52 -6.41
CA ARG A 28 -1.04 -17.83 -5.26
C ARG A 28 -1.46 -17.08 -4.01
N LEU A 29 -1.89 -15.82 -4.18
CA LEU A 29 -2.35 -15.01 -3.07
C LEU A 29 -3.76 -15.38 -2.61
N GLY A 30 -4.51 -16.12 -3.42
CA GLY A 30 -5.87 -16.46 -3.10
C GLY A 30 -6.84 -15.30 -3.27
N VAL A 31 -6.54 -14.40 -4.20
CA VAL A 31 -7.41 -13.26 -4.51
C VAL A 31 -7.74 -13.26 -5.98
N SER A 32 -8.75 -12.48 -6.36
CA SER A 32 -9.12 -12.39 -7.77
C SER A 32 -8.06 -11.59 -8.54
N ARG A 33 -7.97 -11.85 -9.83
CA ARG A 33 -7.07 -11.09 -10.70
C ARG A 33 -7.43 -9.61 -10.69
N VAL A 34 -8.73 -9.30 -10.66
CA VAL A 34 -9.19 -7.92 -10.65
C VAL A 34 -8.74 -7.21 -9.37
N ALA A 35 -8.88 -7.89 -8.23
CA ALA A 35 -8.47 -7.30 -6.95
C ALA A 35 -6.98 -6.99 -6.95
N LEU A 36 -6.16 -7.93 -7.42
CA LEU A 36 -4.72 -7.71 -7.47
C LEU A 36 -4.37 -6.61 -8.47
N SER A 37 -5.00 -6.63 -9.64
CA SER A 37 -4.74 -5.62 -10.66
C SER A 37 -5.02 -4.21 -10.15
N ARG A 38 -6.09 -4.03 -9.38
CA ARG A 38 -6.41 -2.72 -8.82
C ARG A 38 -5.33 -2.25 -7.85
N VAL A 39 -4.79 -3.16 -7.05
CA VAL A 39 -3.69 -2.82 -6.14
C VAL A 39 -2.45 -2.43 -6.96
N LEU A 40 -2.12 -3.21 -7.96
CA LEU A 40 -0.93 -2.96 -8.78
C LEU A 40 -1.02 -1.63 -9.53
N ASN A 41 -2.21 -1.19 -9.84
CA ASN A 41 -2.42 0.07 -10.56
C ASN A 41 -2.69 1.24 -9.62
N GLY A 42 -2.54 1.03 -8.32
CA GLY A 42 -2.75 2.10 -7.35
C GLY A 42 -4.19 2.52 -7.17
N LYS A 43 -5.13 1.68 -7.61
CA LYS A 43 -6.56 1.98 -7.52
C LYS A 43 -7.18 1.49 -6.23
N SER A 44 -6.53 0.57 -5.54
CA SER A 44 -6.98 0.05 -4.26
C SER A 44 -5.83 0.05 -3.28
N ALA A 45 -6.15 0.31 -2.03
CA ALA A 45 -5.16 0.27 -0.96
C ALA A 45 -4.82 -1.18 -0.62
N ILE A 46 -3.63 -1.37 -0.05
CA ILE A 46 -3.26 -2.66 0.51
C ILE A 46 -3.86 -2.72 1.91
N SER A 47 -4.85 -3.60 2.08
CA SER A 47 -5.50 -3.81 3.36
C SER A 47 -4.62 -4.67 4.27
N PRO A 48 -4.94 -4.72 5.58
CA PRO A 48 -4.22 -5.62 6.48
C PRO A 48 -4.24 -7.07 6.00
N GLU A 49 -5.38 -7.51 5.48
CA GLU A 49 -5.47 -8.89 4.97
C GLU A 49 -4.55 -9.09 3.78
N MET A 50 -4.56 -8.16 2.83
CA MET A 50 -3.68 -8.25 1.67
C MET A 50 -2.21 -8.20 2.10
N ALA A 51 -1.89 -7.34 3.06
CA ALA A 51 -0.53 -7.23 3.57
C ALA A 51 -0.05 -8.55 4.15
N LEU A 52 -0.93 -9.23 4.89
CA LEU A 52 -0.58 -10.52 5.45
C LEU A 52 -0.36 -11.57 4.35
N ARG A 53 -1.22 -11.58 3.33
CA ARG A 53 -1.05 -12.48 2.19
C ARG A 53 0.27 -12.22 1.48
N LEU A 54 0.60 -10.95 1.28
CA LEU A 54 1.85 -10.58 0.62
C LEU A 54 3.06 -11.00 1.41
N SER A 55 3.01 -10.92 2.74
CA SER A 55 4.13 -11.32 3.57
C SER A 55 4.40 -12.81 3.46
N GLN A 56 3.37 -13.59 3.18
CA GLN A 56 3.54 -15.03 3.01
C GLN A 56 4.05 -15.38 1.61
N LEU A 57 3.60 -14.64 0.60
CA LEU A 57 4.09 -14.84 -0.76
C LEU A 57 5.54 -14.40 -0.90
N LEU A 58 5.88 -13.29 -0.24
CA LEU A 58 7.21 -12.67 -0.33
C LEU A 58 7.82 -12.66 1.07
N PRO A 59 8.45 -13.77 1.50
CA PRO A 59 8.89 -13.89 2.91
C PRO A 59 9.93 -12.86 3.34
N ASN A 60 10.56 -12.17 2.41
CA ASN A 60 11.48 -11.10 2.73
C ASN A 60 10.77 -9.83 3.15
N THR A 61 9.46 -9.81 3.05
CA THR A 61 8.65 -8.66 3.45
C THR A 61 7.75 -9.06 4.61
N SER A 62 7.31 -8.07 5.37
CA SER A 62 6.35 -8.29 6.45
C SER A 62 5.05 -7.58 6.13
N ALA A 63 3.98 -7.98 6.81
CA ALA A 63 2.71 -7.28 6.67
C ALA A 63 2.87 -5.81 7.08
N ASP A 64 3.64 -5.58 8.14
CA ASP A 64 3.91 -4.23 8.62
C ASP A 64 4.61 -3.37 7.56
N PHE A 65 5.54 -3.97 6.83
CA PHE A 65 6.24 -3.28 5.73
C PHE A 65 5.23 -2.73 4.71
N TRP A 66 4.28 -3.57 4.27
CA TRP A 66 3.30 -3.15 3.29
C TRP A 66 2.35 -2.10 3.84
N LEU A 67 1.93 -2.26 5.10
CA LEU A 67 1.00 -1.32 5.71
C LEU A 67 1.64 0.03 5.98
N LYS A 68 2.91 0.04 6.34
CA LYS A 68 3.62 1.31 6.55
C LYS A 68 3.72 2.10 5.26
N MET A 69 3.99 1.43 4.15
CA MET A 69 4.04 2.11 2.86
C MET A 69 2.67 2.66 2.48
N GLN A 70 1.62 1.87 2.71
CA GLN A 70 0.26 2.32 2.40
C GLN A 70 -0.10 3.52 3.26
N SER A 71 0.21 3.46 4.54
CA SER A 71 -0.10 4.55 5.45
C SER A 71 0.63 5.84 5.06
N ALA A 72 1.89 5.72 4.71
CA ALA A 72 2.68 6.88 4.29
C ALA A 72 2.09 7.52 3.03
N TYR A 73 1.69 6.67 2.07
CA TYR A 73 1.07 7.15 0.85
C TYR A 73 -0.25 7.84 1.13
N ASP A 74 -1.10 7.19 1.93
CA ASP A 74 -2.42 7.74 2.25
C ASP A 74 -2.31 9.08 2.97
N LEU A 75 -1.41 9.16 3.94
CA LEU A 75 -1.22 10.38 4.72
C LEU A 75 -0.75 11.52 3.82
N TRP A 76 0.21 11.23 2.96
CA TRP A 76 0.74 12.23 2.05
C TRP A 76 -0.36 12.75 1.12
N GLN A 77 -1.21 11.85 0.60
CA GLN A 77 -2.31 12.23 -0.27
C GLN A 77 -3.27 13.18 0.44
N VAL A 78 -3.64 12.85 1.68
CA VAL A 78 -4.53 13.69 2.46
C VAL A 78 -3.90 15.05 2.73
N GLU A 79 -2.62 15.07 3.08
CA GLU A 79 -1.92 16.32 3.36
C GLU A 79 -1.86 17.23 2.15
N GLN A 80 -1.79 16.66 0.94
CA GLN A 80 -1.69 17.46 -0.27
C GLN A 80 -3.00 18.12 -0.66
N ARG A 81 -4.13 17.50 -0.33
CA ARG A 81 -5.44 18.00 -0.81
C ARG A 81 -6.35 18.50 0.29
N THR A 82 -5.93 18.39 1.54
CA THR A 82 -6.78 18.73 2.66
C THR A 82 -6.04 19.64 3.62
N HIS A 83 -6.77 20.62 4.12
CA HIS A 83 -6.20 21.52 5.08
C HIS A 83 -7.22 21.74 6.20
N PHE A 84 -6.82 21.41 7.42
CA PHE A 84 -7.69 21.57 8.57
C PHE A 84 -7.23 22.75 9.39
N SER A 85 -8.19 23.41 9.99
CA SER A 85 -7.91 24.50 10.92
C SER A 85 -8.39 24.07 12.29
N ILE A 86 -7.59 23.27 12.95
CA ILE A 86 -7.93 22.73 14.25
C ILE A 86 -7.07 23.37 15.31
N GLU A 87 -7.72 23.95 16.31
CA GLU A 87 -7.00 24.59 17.38
C GLU A 87 -6.47 23.53 18.34
N PRO A 88 -5.16 23.56 18.63
CA PRO A 88 -4.59 22.53 19.52
C PRO A 88 -5.15 22.61 20.91
N LEU A 89 -5.32 21.48 21.54
CA LEU A 89 -5.66 21.42 22.95
C LEU A 89 -4.35 21.52 23.73
N ILE A 90 -4.27 22.51 24.58
CA ILE A 90 -3.06 22.75 25.37
C ILE A 90 -3.25 22.17 26.76
N LEU A 91 -2.41 21.23 27.11
CA LEU A 91 -2.46 20.59 28.43
C LEU A 91 -1.37 21.18 29.30
N ALA A 92 -1.75 21.55 30.52
CA ALA A 92 -0.84 22.15 31.46
C ALA A 92 0.13 21.12 32.06
#